data_31effd62348f7f1dca07f5bc4800c609
#
_entry.id   31effd62348f7f1dca07f5bc4800c609
#
_cell.length_a   1.000
_cell.length_b   1.000
_cell.length_c   1.000
_cell.angle_alpha   90.00
_cell.angle_beta   90.00
_cell.angle_gamma   90.00
#
_symmetry.space_group_name_H-M   'P 1'
#
loop_
_entity.id
_entity.type
_entity.pdbx_description
1 polymer ?
#
loop_
_entity_poly.entity_id
_entity_poly.type
_entity_poly.pdbx_seq_one_letter_code
_entity_poly.pdbx_strand_id
1 'polypeptide(L)'
;TGRGAYIDPEKCRECGRCAQACPYNAISDTLRPCVRACPVDAITMDQNRRAAIDYERCISCGACVASCPFGAISDTSQIVHVIERIRGRGEVYAVLAPAVEGQFGMATFAQIAGAVRQLGFTDCLEVALGADAVAQHEAQELKEVAQRGGHMTTSCCPAFYNMVEKHFKKLMPMVSSTVSPMTATARFVKQRHPGAAVVFIGPCIAKKSEARRVPDGADF
;
A
#
# COMPACT_ATOMS: atom_id res chain seq x y z
N THR A 1 -21.19 -36.15 26.55
CA THR A 1 -20.81 -36.75 25.26
C THR A 1 -19.32 -36.99 25.31
N GLY A 2 -18.83 -38.24 25.19
CA GLY A 2 -17.41 -38.60 25.30
C GLY A 2 -16.48 -38.09 24.18
N ARG A 3 -16.93 -37.06 23.45
CA ARG A 3 -16.15 -36.31 22.45
C ARG A 3 -16.06 -34.88 22.93
N GLY A 4 -14.86 -34.33 22.96
CA GLY A 4 -14.58 -32.96 23.42
C GLY A 4 -15.38 -31.87 22.71
N ALA A 5 -15.28 -30.65 23.16
CA ALA A 5 -15.92 -29.50 22.50
C ALA A 5 -15.39 -29.31 21.09
N TYR A 6 -16.27 -29.04 20.14
CA TYR A 6 -15.92 -28.77 18.75
C TYR A 6 -16.52 -27.43 18.32
N ILE A 7 -15.74 -26.63 17.65
CA ILE A 7 -16.20 -25.39 17.05
C ILE A 7 -16.48 -25.67 15.57
N ASP A 8 -17.74 -25.52 15.18
CA ASP A 8 -18.18 -25.66 13.78
C ASP A 8 -17.67 -24.46 12.97
N PRO A 9 -16.76 -24.67 12.00
CA PRO A 9 -16.17 -23.56 11.23
C PRO A 9 -17.20 -22.82 10.37
N GLU A 10 -18.28 -23.47 9.93
CA GLU A 10 -19.31 -22.82 9.12
C GLU A 10 -20.19 -21.87 9.93
N LYS A 11 -20.35 -22.14 11.24
CA LYS A 11 -21.11 -21.30 12.18
C LYS A 11 -20.25 -20.34 12.97
N CYS A 12 -18.95 -20.55 12.98
CA CYS A 12 -18.00 -19.72 13.70
C CYS A 12 -17.87 -18.34 13.04
N ARG A 13 -18.08 -17.29 13.85
CA ARG A 13 -17.90 -15.89 13.43
C ARG A 13 -16.51 -15.36 13.77
N GLU A 14 -15.58 -16.20 14.17
CA GLU A 14 -14.19 -15.86 14.55
C GLU A 14 -14.09 -14.71 15.57
N CYS A 15 -15.08 -14.52 16.42
CA CYS A 15 -15.16 -13.41 17.38
C CYS A 15 -14.22 -13.55 18.58
N GLY A 16 -13.50 -14.65 18.74
CA GLY A 16 -12.52 -14.91 19.81
C GLY A 16 -13.10 -15.11 21.22
N ARG A 17 -14.42 -14.94 21.44
CA ARG A 17 -15.04 -15.03 22.78
C ARG A 17 -14.84 -16.38 23.45
N CYS A 18 -14.86 -17.47 22.68
CA CYS A 18 -14.64 -18.82 23.21
C CYS A 18 -13.20 -18.98 23.76
N ALA A 19 -12.21 -18.43 23.07
CA ALA A 19 -10.80 -18.45 23.53
C ALA A 19 -10.64 -17.61 24.81
N GLN A 20 -11.26 -16.43 24.87
CA GLN A 20 -11.23 -15.57 26.06
C GLN A 20 -11.95 -16.19 27.26
N ALA A 21 -13.04 -16.91 27.03
CA ALA A 21 -13.84 -17.56 28.07
C ALA A 21 -13.27 -18.90 28.54
N CYS A 22 -12.31 -19.49 27.84
CA CYS A 22 -11.76 -20.79 28.18
C CYS A 22 -10.69 -20.68 29.26
N PRO A 23 -10.94 -21.13 30.51
CA PRO A 23 -9.98 -21.02 31.60
C PRO A 23 -8.75 -21.95 31.43
N TYR A 24 -8.86 -22.92 30.50
CA TYR A 24 -7.82 -23.90 30.22
C TYR A 24 -6.95 -23.58 29.02
N ASN A 25 -7.21 -22.45 28.36
CA ASN A 25 -6.53 -22.07 27.13
C ASN A 25 -6.57 -23.17 26.03
N ALA A 26 -7.64 -23.99 26.03
CA ALA A 26 -7.77 -25.19 25.20
C ALA A 26 -8.27 -24.87 23.78
N ILE A 27 -8.59 -23.60 23.48
CA ILE A 27 -9.04 -23.17 22.16
C ILE A 27 -7.87 -22.48 21.46
N SER A 28 -7.32 -23.19 20.50
CA SER A 28 -6.24 -22.68 19.64
C SER A 28 -6.79 -22.31 18.28
N ASP A 29 -6.23 -21.26 17.73
CA ASP A 29 -6.45 -20.88 16.37
C ASP A 29 -5.47 -21.60 15.44
N THR A 30 -5.97 -22.35 14.49
CA THR A 30 -5.17 -23.10 13.54
C THR A 30 -4.83 -22.32 12.27
N LEU A 31 -5.51 -21.18 12.03
CA LEU A 31 -5.21 -20.34 10.90
C LEU A 31 -3.99 -19.47 11.18
N ARG A 32 -3.12 -19.35 10.18
CA ARG A 32 -1.98 -18.44 10.29
C ARG A 32 -2.45 -16.98 10.30
N PRO A 33 -1.79 -16.10 11.06
CA PRO A 33 -2.14 -14.67 11.11
C PRO A 33 -2.24 -14.01 9.73
N CYS A 34 -1.37 -14.37 8.79
CA CYS A 34 -1.37 -13.84 7.43
C CYS A 34 -2.62 -14.25 6.62
N VAL A 35 -3.12 -15.49 6.80
CA VAL A 35 -4.35 -15.96 6.15
C VAL A 35 -5.55 -15.19 6.72
N ARG A 36 -5.64 -15.08 8.04
CA ARG A 36 -6.72 -14.36 8.72
C ARG A 36 -6.73 -12.87 8.38
N ALA A 37 -5.56 -12.25 8.26
CA ALA A 37 -5.44 -10.82 7.99
C ALA A 37 -5.73 -10.45 6.53
N CYS A 38 -5.89 -11.43 5.63
CA CYS A 38 -6.11 -11.15 4.22
C CYS A 38 -7.58 -10.77 3.97
N PRO A 39 -7.89 -9.52 3.60
CA PRO A 39 -9.27 -9.06 3.45
C PRO A 39 -9.97 -9.59 2.20
N VAL A 40 -9.23 -10.28 1.32
CA VAL A 40 -9.72 -10.80 0.02
C VAL A 40 -9.42 -12.30 -0.16
N ASP A 41 -9.05 -12.99 0.92
CA ASP A 41 -8.75 -14.43 0.93
C ASP A 41 -7.75 -14.84 -0.16
N ALA A 42 -6.75 -14.02 -0.40
CA ALA A 42 -5.71 -14.24 -1.41
C ALA A 42 -4.56 -15.11 -0.88
N ILE A 43 -4.62 -15.58 0.37
CA ILE A 43 -3.54 -16.40 0.96
C ILE A 43 -4.09 -17.77 1.33
N THR A 44 -3.49 -18.78 0.74
CA THR A 44 -3.79 -20.19 1.02
C THR A 44 -2.53 -20.89 1.54
N MET A 45 -2.70 -22.15 1.97
CA MET A 45 -1.60 -23.00 2.36
C MET A 45 -1.31 -24.01 1.26
N ASP A 46 -0.06 -24.10 0.83
CA ASP A 46 0.37 -25.13 -0.11
C ASP A 46 0.46 -26.52 0.58
N GLN A 47 0.76 -27.55 -0.22
CA GLN A 47 0.91 -28.93 0.26
C GLN A 47 1.99 -29.09 1.33
N ASN A 48 3.00 -28.19 1.36
CA ASN A 48 4.07 -28.16 2.33
C ASN A 48 3.75 -27.25 3.54
N ARG A 49 2.49 -26.83 3.68
CA ARG A 49 2.03 -25.89 4.70
C ARG A 49 2.76 -24.54 4.66
N ARG A 50 3.20 -24.07 3.49
CA ARG A 50 3.73 -22.73 3.27
C ARG A 50 2.61 -21.81 2.79
N ALA A 51 2.67 -20.54 3.19
CA ALA A 51 1.74 -19.54 2.70
C ALA A 51 2.01 -19.27 1.21
N ALA A 52 0.99 -19.44 0.38
CA ALA A 52 0.99 -19.14 -1.04
C ALA A 52 0.05 -17.97 -1.31
N ILE A 53 0.52 -16.98 -2.05
CA ILE A 53 -0.26 -15.78 -2.37
C ILE A 53 -0.77 -15.90 -3.79
N ASP A 54 -2.09 -15.84 -3.94
CA ASP A 54 -2.75 -15.70 -5.22
C ASP A 54 -2.70 -14.22 -5.66
N TYR A 55 -1.83 -13.90 -6.61
CA TYR A 55 -1.62 -12.54 -7.09
C TYR A 55 -2.78 -12.02 -7.95
N GLU A 56 -3.61 -12.88 -8.51
CA GLU A 56 -4.83 -12.47 -9.21
C GLU A 56 -5.87 -11.89 -8.23
N ARG A 57 -5.90 -12.41 -7.02
CA ARG A 57 -6.76 -11.91 -5.95
C ARG A 57 -6.10 -10.84 -5.08
N CYS A 58 -4.78 -10.90 -4.91
CA CYS A 58 -4.04 -10.04 -4.00
C CYS A 58 -4.15 -8.57 -4.40
N ILE A 59 -4.56 -7.72 -3.45
CA ILE A 59 -4.68 -6.26 -3.61
C ILE A 59 -3.43 -5.49 -3.17
N SER A 60 -2.36 -6.18 -2.79
CA SER A 60 -1.08 -5.60 -2.33
C SER A 60 -1.19 -4.71 -1.08
N CYS A 61 -2.18 -4.90 -0.22
CA CYS A 61 -2.42 -4.03 0.95
C CYS A 61 -1.38 -4.15 2.06
N GLY A 62 -0.59 -5.23 2.11
CA GLY A 62 0.45 -5.45 3.12
C GLY A 62 -0.04 -5.97 4.48
N ALA A 63 -1.33 -6.24 4.66
CA ALA A 63 -1.87 -6.74 5.93
C ALA A 63 -1.20 -8.03 6.41
N CYS A 64 -0.86 -8.93 5.48
CA CYS A 64 -0.13 -10.17 5.77
C CYS A 64 1.29 -9.93 6.29
N VAL A 65 1.96 -8.89 5.80
CA VAL A 65 3.30 -8.48 6.26
C VAL A 65 3.20 -7.96 7.69
N ALA A 66 2.27 -7.03 7.94
CA ALA A 66 2.07 -6.44 9.26
C ALA A 66 1.62 -7.46 10.33
N SER A 67 0.87 -8.50 9.93
CA SER A 67 0.35 -9.52 10.86
C SER A 67 1.31 -10.67 11.12
N CYS A 68 2.42 -10.78 10.39
CA CYS A 68 3.37 -11.89 10.55
C CYS A 68 4.35 -11.63 11.71
N PRO A 69 4.23 -12.32 12.86
CA PRO A 69 5.12 -12.08 14.00
C PRO A 69 6.55 -12.56 13.77
N PHE A 70 6.77 -13.34 12.70
CA PHE A 70 8.07 -13.94 12.39
C PHE A 70 8.80 -13.25 11.24
N GLY A 71 8.20 -12.21 10.63
CA GLY A 71 8.77 -11.58 9.44
C GLY A 71 8.91 -12.52 8.22
N ALA A 72 8.13 -13.62 8.18
CA ALA A 72 8.23 -14.63 7.12
C ALA A 72 7.62 -14.16 5.78
N ILE A 73 6.87 -13.07 5.80
CA ILE A 73 6.36 -12.39 4.61
C ILE A 73 6.94 -10.98 4.61
N SER A 74 7.67 -10.64 3.58
CA SER A 74 8.23 -9.31 3.37
C SER A 74 7.92 -8.82 1.96
N ASP A 75 8.06 -7.54 1.75
CA ASP A 75 8.04 -6.96 0.41
C ASP A 75 9.39 -7.16 -0.30
N THR A 76 9.42 -7.06 -1.61
CA THR A 76 10.66 -7.08 -2.36
C THR A 76 11.35 -5.73 -2.20
N SER A 77 12.52 -5.72 -1.54
CA SER A 77 13.31 -4.51 -1.36
C SER A 77 13.85 -3.99 -2.70
N GLN A 78 13.79 -2.68 -2.88
CA GLN A 78 14.35 -1.98 -4.04
C GLN A 78 15.60 -1.14 -3.65
N ILE A 79 16.06 -1.26 -2.40
CA ILE A 79 17.15 -0.41 -1.87
C ILE A 79 18.45 -0.51 -2.69
N VAL A 80 18.79 -1.71 -3.18
CA VAL A 80 20.00 -1.91 -3.98
C VAL A 80 19.90 -1.13 -5.29
N HIS A 81 18.78 -1.24 -6.00
CA HIS A 81 18.57 -0.51 -7.25
C HIS A 81 18.58 1.01 -7.05
N VAL A 82 18.01 1.49 -5.93
CA VAL A 82 18.06 2.92 -5.57
C VAL A 82 19.50 3.37 -5.32
N ILE A 83 20.30 2.58 -4.58
CA ILE A 83 21.72 2.90 -4.33
C ILE A 83 22.51 2.90 -5.66
N GLU A 84 22.29 1.94 -6.54
CA GLU A 84 22.92 1.91 -7.85
C GLU A 84 22.56 3.14 -8.69
N ARG A 85 21.29 3.56 -8.63
CA ARG A 85 20.82 4.74 -9.34
C ARG A 85 21.46 6.03 -8.80
N ILE A 86 21.55 6.18 -7.47
CA ILE A 86 22.20 7.32 -6.81
C ILE A 86 23.70 7.39 -7.16
N ARG A 87 24.39 6.24 -7.21
CA ARG A 87 25.81 6.18 -7.59
C ARG A 87 26.06 6.40 -9.08
N GLY A 88 25.03 6.32 -9.90
CA GLY A 88 25.09 6.62 -11.32
C GLY A 88 25.25 8.11 -11.61
N ARG A 89 25.30 8.46 -12.91
CA ARG A 89 25.48 9.87 -13.35
C ARG A 89 24.15 10.60 -13.59
N GLY A 90 23.01 9.97 -13.29
CA GLY A 90 21.69 10.57 -13.51
C GLY A 90 21.16 11.31 -12.30
N GLU A 91 20.24 12.22 -12.53
CA GLU A 91 19.49 12.88 -11.44
C GLU A 91 18.53 11.90 -10.79
N VAL A 92 18.47 11.90 -9.46
CA VAL A 92 17.56 11.05 -8.66
C VAL A 92 16.84 11.91 -7.65
N TYR A 93 15.53 12.00 -7.78
CA TYR A 93 14.67 12.77 -6.87
C TYR A 93 13.97 11.86 -5.90
N ALA A 94 13.97 12.22 -4.62
CA ALA A 94 13.13 11.57 -3.62
C ALA A 94 11.77 12.28 -3.54
N VAL A 95 10.68 11.51 -3.45
CA VAL A 95 9.36 12.03 -3.12
C VAL A 95 8.89 11.35 -1.84
N LEU A 96 8.72 12.14 -0.78
CA LEU A 96 8.45 11.65 0.58
C LEU A 96 6.95 11.63 0.88
N ALA A 97 6.49 10.51 1.41
CA ALA A 97 5.13 10.43 1.95
C ALA A 97 4.97 11.33 3.19
N PRO A 98 3.80 11.94 3.42
CA PRO A 98 3.53 12.73 4.64
C PRO A 98 3.75 11.95 5.94
N ALA A 99 3.63 10.61 5.90
CA ALA A 99 3.89 9.74 7.04
C ALA A 99 5.34 9.80 7.57
N VAL A 100 6.25 10.49 6.91
CA VAL A 100 7.62 10.76 7.41
C VAL A 100 7.59 11.72 8.60
N GLU A 101 6.56 12.55 8.70
CA GLU A 101 6.40 13.49 9.81
C GLU A 101 6.29 12.73 11.14
N GLY A 102 7.02 13.19 12.14
CA GLY A 102 7.07 12.55 13.46
C GLY A 102 7.93 11.29 13.56
N GLN A 103 8.43 10.72 12.45
CA GLN A 103 9.29 9.53 12.49
C GLN A 103 10.72 9.83 13.01
N PHE A 104 11.17 11.05 12.87
CA PHE A 104 12.51 11.50 13.27
C PHE A 104 12.44 12.54 14.40
N GLY A 105 11.56 12.31 15.38
CA GLY A 105 11.39 13.20 16.52
C GLY A 105 10.88 14.59 16.08
N MET A 106 11.60 15.64 16.43
CA MET A 106 11.24 17.02 16.11
C MET A 106 11.85 17.54 14.78
N ALA A 107 12.40 16.65 13.96
CA ALA A 107 13.00 17.07 12.70
C ALA A 107 11.94 17.66 11.76
N THR A 108 12.25 18.84 11.22
CA THR A 108 11.41 19.48 10.19
C THR A 108 11.61 18.79 8.84
N PHE A 109 10.67 18.97 7.92
CA PHE A 109 10.82 18.46 6.56
C PHE A 109 12.12 18.98 5.90
N ALA A 110 12.50 20.24 6.11
CA ALA A 110 13.73 20.80 5.55
C ALA A 110 15.00 20.06 6.04
N GLN A 111 15.02 19.64 7.30
CA GLN A 111 16.11 18.84 7.85
C GLN A 111 16.14 17.44 7.25
N ILE A 112 14.98 16.79 7.11
CA ILE A 112 14.85 15.47 6.49
C ILE A 112 15.27 15.54 5.02
N ALA A 113 14.81 16.55 4.27
CA ALA A 113 15.21 16.77 2.88
C ALA A 113 16.72 17.03 2.75
N GLY A 114 17.30 17.78 3.70
CA GLY A 114 18.75 17.96 3.79
C GLY A 114 19.51 16.64 3.98
N ALA A 115 19.03 15.77 4.86
CA ALA A 115 19.60 14.44 5.06
C ALA A 115 19.48 13.55 3.81
N VAL A 116 18.33 13.59 3.14
CA VAL A 116 18.10 12.84 1.89
C VAL A 116 19.07 13.30 0.79
N ARG A 117 19.31 14.61 0.66
CA ARG A 117 20.35 15.13 -0.27
C ARG A 117 21.74 14.63 0.09
N GLN A 118 22.08 14.53 1.38
CA GLN A 118 23.37 13.98 1.82
C GLN A 118 23.54 12.50 1.50
N LEU A 119 22.44 11.74 1.35
CA LEU A 119 22.48 10.35 0.87
C LEU A 119 22.78 10.25 -0.64
N GLY A 120 22.79 11.38 -1.35
CA GLY A 120 23.15 11.44 -2.77
C GLY A 120 21.96 11.67 -3.72
N PHE A 121 20.76 11.91 -3.20
CA PHE A 121 19.65 12.38 -4.02
C PHE A 121 19.89 13.80 -4.51
N THR A 122 19.43 14.08 -5.73
CA THR A 122 19.52 15.44 -6.32
C THR A 122 18.68 16.42 -5.54
N ASP A 123 17.45 16.06 -5.21
CA ASP A 123 16.57 16.83 -4.34
C ASP A 123 15.44 15.95 -3.76
N CYS A 124 14.62 16.57 -2.91
CA CYS A 124 13.57 15.90 -2.18
C CYS A 124 12.29 16.76 -2.15
N LEU A 125 11.15 16.19 -2.51
CA LEU A 125 9.86 16.85 -2.53
C LEU A 125 8.86 16.13 -1.62
N GLU A 126 7.88 16.88 -1.11
CA GLU A 126 6.74 16.32 -0.41
C GLU A 126 5.68 15.80 -1.39
N VAL A 127 5.17 14.60 -1.16
CA VAL A 127 4.03 14.07 -1.91
C VAL A 127 2.74 14.85 -1.60
N ALA A 128 2.71 15.61 -0.51
CA ALA A 128 1.62 16.52 -0.18
C ALA A 128 1.33 17.54 -1.30
N LEU A 129 2.36 18.03 -2.01
CA LEU A 129 2.19 18.90 -3.18
C LEU A 129 1.36 18.24 -4.29
N GLY A 130 1.61 16.95 -4.53
CA GLY A 130 0.79 16.18 -5.47
C GLY A 130 -0.61 15.91 -4.93
N ALA A 131 -0.77 15.80 -3.61
CA ALA A 131 -2.08 15.61 -2.99
C ALA A 131 -2.99 16.83 -3.18
N ASP A 132 -2.45 18.04 -3.07
CA ASP A 132 -3.21 19.27 -3.32
C ASP A 132 -3.72 19.34 -4.78
N ALA A 133 -2.86 19.01 -5.73
CA ALA A 133 -3.24 18.96 -7.15
C ALA A 133 -4.31 17.89 -7.42
N VAL A 134 -4.15 16.70 -6.83
CA VAL A 134 -5.12 15.60 -6.92
C VAL A 134 -6.46 16.01 -6.32
N ALA A 135 -6.44 16.62 -5.13
CA ALA A 135 -7.67 17.07 -4.45
C ALA A 135 -8.46 18.10 -5.27
N GLN A 136 -7.77 19.05 -5.91
CA GLN A 136 -8.41 20.02 -6.81
C GLN A 136 -9.06 19.34 -8.01
N HIS A 137 -8.37 18.39 -8.62
CA HIS A 137 -8.88 17.67 -9.79
C HIS A 137 -10.07 16.76 -9.41
N GLU A 138 -9.95 16.00 -8.32
CA GLU A 138 -11.05 15.16 -7.82
C GLU A 138 -12.27 15.99 -7.40
N ALA A 139 -12.08 17.19 -6.84
CA ALA A 139 -13.17 18.08 -6.49
C ALA A 139 -13.95 18.56 -7.72
N GLN A 140 -13.25 18.79 -8.83
CA GLN A 140 -13.91 19.13 -10.11
C GLN A 140 -14.65 17.93 -10.68
N GLU A 141 -14.03 16.76 -10.73
CA GLU A 141 -14.62 15.51 -11.18
C GLU A 141 -15.89 15.18 -10.36
N LEU A 142 -15.82 15.33 -9.03
CA LEU A 142 -16.95 15.11 -8.14
C LEU A 142 -18.14 16.04 -8.45
N LYS A 143 -17.88 17.33 -8.74
CA LYS A 143 -18.94 18.28 -9.12
C LYS A 143 -19.66 17.82 -10.39
N GLU A 144 -18.92 17.37 -11.39
CA GLU A 144 -19.49 16.89 -12.65
C GLU A 144 -20.31 15.62 -12.46
N VAL A 145 -19.81 14.68 -11.64
CA VAL A 145 -20.51 13.42 -11.31
C VAL A 145 -21.78 13.73 -10.52
N ALA A 146 -21.71 14.63 -9.53
CA ALA A 146 -22.87 15.01 -8.70
C ALA A 146 -23.97 15.69 -9.53
N GLN A 147 -23.62 16.54 -10.49
CA GLN A 147 -24.60 17.17 -11.41
C GLN A 147 -25.38 16.14 -12.22
N ARG A 148 -24.81 14.98 -12.48
CA ARG A 148 -25.46 13.86 -13.19
C ARG A 148 -26.19 12.91 -12.23
N GLY A 149 -26.25 13.22 -10.91
CA GLY A 149 -26.85 12.36 -9.87
C GLY A 149 -26.05 11.08 -9.59
N GLY A 150 -24.76 11.06 -9.97
CA GLY A 150 -23.87 9.94 -9.79
C GLY A 150 -23.16 9.95 -8.42
N HIS A 151 -22.35 8.90 -8.19
CA HIS A 151 -21.48 8.76 -7.02
C HIS A 151 -20.05 8.53 -7.49
N MET A 152 -19.10 9.06 -6.72
CA MET A 152 -17.68 8.89 -6.98
C MET A 152 -16.94 8.51 -5.72
N THR A 153 -15.87 7.72 -5.86
CA THR A 153 -14.89 7.45 -4.82
C THR A 153 -13.50 7.82 -5.31
N THR A 154 -12.61 8.19 -4.39
CA THR A 154 -11.22 8.56 -4.71
C THR A 154 -10.40 7.37 -5.19
N SER A 155 -9.34 7.62 -5.96
CA SER A 155 -8.39 6.62 -6.48
C SER A 155 -7.01 6.66 -5.80
N CYS A 156 -6.82 7.51 -4.79
CA CYS A 156 -5.50 7.78 -4.19
C CYS A 156 -4.85 6.56 -3.50
N CYS A 157 -5.64 5.54 -3.08
CA CYS A 157 -5.15 4.34 -2.44
C CYS A 157 -5.01 3.18 -3.45
N PRO A 158 -3.79 2.72 -3.82
CA PRO A 158 -3.63 1.65 -4.79
C PRO A 158 -4.21 0.31 -4.34
N ALA A 159 -4.23 0.02 -3.02
CA ALA A 159 -4.86 -1.20 -2.51
C ALA A 159 -6.38 -1.17 -2.70
N PHE A 160 -7.01 -0.01 -2.47
CA PHE A 160 -8.42 0.19 -2.74
C PHE A 160 -8.72 0.07 -4.25
N TYR A 161 -7.94 0.73 -5.08
CA TYR A 161 -8.07 0.62 -6.54
C TYR A 161 -7.98 -0.84 -7.00
N ASN A 162 -6.94 -1.58 -6.57
CA ASN A 162 -6.78 -3.00 -6.88
C ASN A 162 -7.95 -3.85 -6.37
N MET A 163 -8.53 -3.49 -5.22
CA MET A 163 -9.70 -4.19 -4.67
C MET A 163 -10.90 -4.00 -5.60
N VAL A 164 -11.18 -2.78 -6.02
CA VAL A 164 -12.31 -2.51 -6.94
C VAL A 164 -12.06 -3.18 -8.28
N GLU A 165 -10.86 -3.02 -8.85
CA GLU A 165 -10.50 -3.59 -10.16
C GLU A 165 -10.62 -5.12 -10.19
N LYS A 166 -10.19 -5.83 -9.13
CA LYS A 166 -10.15 -7.28 -9.10
C LYS A 166 -11.44 -7.90 -8.59
N HIS A 167 -12.06 -7.32 -7.56
CA HIS A 167 -13.17 -7.96 -6.85
C HIS A 167 -14.53 -7.29 -7.08
N PHE A 168 -14.53 -6.01 -7.49
CA PHE A 168 -15.75 -5.21 -7.64
C PHE A 168 -15.80 -4.46 -8.98
N LYS A 169 -15.46 -5.12 -10.07
CA LYS A 169 -15.33 -4.53 -11.42
C LYS A 169 -16.50 -3.64 -11.84
N LYS A 170 -17.72 -3.95 -11.39
CA LYS A 170 -18.91 -3.14 -11.66
C LYS A 170 -18.86 -1.75 -11.05
N LEU A 171 -18.04 -1.54 -10.02
CA LEU A 171 -17.86 -0.25 -9.34
C LEU A 171 -16.71 0.59 -9.93
N MET A 172 -15.92 0.04 -10.87
CA MET A 172 -14.83 0.79 -11.52
C MET A 172 -15.26 2.14 -12.11
N PRO A 173 -16.44 2.27 -12.75
CA PRO A 173 -16.88 3.57 -13.26
C PRO A 173 -17.13 4.63 -12.19
N MET A 174 -17.18 4.25 -10.91
CA MET A 174 -17.35 5.17 -9.78
C MET A 174 -16.00 5.59 -9.16
N VAL A 175 -14.90 4.96 -9.56
CA VAL A 175 -13.57 5.31 -9.06
C VAL A 175 -13.06 6.51 -9.87
N SER A 176 -12.54 7.53 -9.17
CA SER A 176 -11.93 8.71 -9.82
C SER A 176 -10.88 8.29 -10.85
N SER A 177 -10.87 8.99 -11.97
CA SER A 177 -9.87 8.82 -13.02
C SER A 177 -8.53 9.47 -12.68
N THR A 178 -8.46 10.21 -11.59
CA THR A 178 -7.28 10.95 -11.16
C THR A 178 -6.18 10.01 -10.66
N VAL A 179 -4.94 10.30 -10.98
CA VAL A 179 -3.79 9.55 -10.49
C VAL A 179 -3.56 9.80 -9.00
N SER A 180 -2.80 8.91 -8.34
CA SER A 180 -2.46 9.12 -6.93
C SER A 180 -1.52 10.32 -6.73
N PRO A 181 -1.46 10.89 -5.51
CA PRO A 181 -0.50 11.93 -5.15
C PRO A 181 0.96 11.57 -5.46
N MET A 182 1.36 10.33 -5.24
CA MET A 182 2.70 9.84 -5.60
C MET A 182 2.96 10.00 -7.10
N THR A 183 2.06 9.52 -7.93
CA THR A 183 2.17 9.62 -9.39
C THR A 183 2.12 11.05 -9.87
N ALA A 184 1.25 11.89 -9.29
CA ALA A 184 1.17 13.32 -9.63
C ALA A 184 2.50 14.05 -9.35
N THR A 185 3.09 13.82 -8.16
CA THR A 185 4.38 14.41 -7.79
C THR A 185 5.50 13.88 -8.68
N ALA A 186 5.52 12.59 -8.99
CA ALA A 186 6.53 12.02 -9.88
C ALA A 186 6.45 12.59 -11.30
N ARG A 187 5.24 12.74 -11.86
CA ARG A 187 5.03 13.41 -13.16
C ARG A 187 5.51 14.85 -13.14
N PHE A 188 5.23 15.59 -12.07
CA PHE A 188 5.72 16.96 -11.90
C PHE A 188 7.24 17.03 -11.96
N VAL A 189 7.95 16.12 -11.27
CA VAL A 189 9.40 16.03 -11.31
C VAL A 189 9.88 15.70 -12.72
N LYS A 190 9.36 14.64 -13.34
CA LYS A 190 9.77 14.18 -14.67
C LYS A 190 9.51 15.21 -15.77
N GLN A 191 8.47 16.03 -15.63
CA GLN A 191 8.18 17.12 -16.57
C GLN A 191 9.23 18.24 -16.51
N ARG A 192 9.74 18.54 -15.31
CA ARG A 192 10.75 19.57 -15.10
C ARG A 192 12.18 19.07 -15.31
N HIS A 193 12.40 17.80 -15.05
CA HIS A 193 13.70 17.13 -15.13
C HIS A 193 13.56 15.86 -15.99
N PRO A 194 13.49 16.01 -17.33
CA PRO A 194 13.38 14.88 -18.24
C PRO A 194 14.56 13.92 -18.08
N GLY A 195 14.27 12.64 -17.86
CA GLY A 195 15.29 11.61 -17.63
C GLY A 195 15.70 11.41 -16.16
N ALA A 196 15.21 12.22 -15.24
CA ALA A 196 15.41 12.00 -13.81
C ALA A 196 14.68 10.74 -13.33
N ALA A 197 15.31 9.99 -12.43
CA ALA A 197 14.66 8.92 -11.71
C ALA A 197 13.92 9.47 -10.47
N VAL A 198 12.74 8.95 -10.21
CA VAL A 198 11.92 9.36 -9.05
C VAL A 198 11.73 8.19 -8.11
N VAL A 199 12.17 8.36 -6.86
CA VAL A 199 12.09 7.37 -5.80
C VAL A 199 11.03 7.79 -4.78
N PHE A 200 9.99 6.99 -4.63
CA PHE A 200 9.01 7.19 -3.57
C PHE A 200 9.49 6.56 -2.26
N ILE A 201 9.55 7.36 -1.21
CA ILE A 201 9.90 6.91 0.14
C ILE A 201 8.66 7.03 1.03
N GLY A 202 8.13 5.88 1.44
CA GLY A 202 6.92 5.82 2.25
C GLY A 202 6.59 4.41 2.73
N PRO A 203 5.67 4.26 3.70
CA PRO A 203 5.39 2.98 4.37
C PRO A 203 4.41 2.07 3.59
N CYS A 204 3.95 2.46 2.40
CA CYS A 204 2.86 1.80 1.69
C CYS A 204 3.35 0.78 0.67
N ILE A 205 3.14 -0.52 0.94
CA ILE A 205 3.51 -1.61 0.01
C ILE A 205 2.73 -1.53 -1.31
N ALA A 206 1.46 -1.12 -1.28
CA ALA A 206 0.63 -1.01 -2.48
C ALA A 206 1.19 0.01 -3.50
N LYS A 207 1.95 1.01 -3.04
CA LYS A 207 2.62 1.98 -3.92
C LYS A 207 3.65 1.33 -4.84
N LYS A 208 4.29 0.24 -4.42
CA LYS A 208 5.19 -0.54 -5.29
C LYS A 208 4.45 -1.19 -6.46
N SER A 209 3.22 -1.62 -6.25
CA SER A 209 2.41 -2.16 -7.35
C SER A 209 1.93 -1.06 -8.30
N GLU A 210 1.63 0.12 -7.79
CA GLU A 210 1.29 1.29 -8.59
C GLU A 210 2.47 1.77 -9.44
N ALA A 211 3.67 1.89 -8.86
CA ALA A 211 4.88 2.28 -9.57
C ALA A 211 5.18 1.37 -10.78
N ARG A 212 4.93 0.06 -10.63
CA ARG A 212 5.08 -0.88 -11.76
C ARG A 212 4.01 -0.74 -12.84
N ARG A 213 2.81 -0.29 -12.46
CA ARG A 213 1.66 -0.17 -13.38
C ARG A 213 1.67 1.14 -14.15
N VAL A 214 2.25 2.20 -13.58
CA VAL A 214 2.23 3.55 -14.12
C VAL A 214 3.64 3.98 -14.51
N PRO A 215 4.06 3.74 -15.78
CA PRO A 215 5.46 3.94 -16.21
C PRO A 215 5.97 5.38 -16.10
N ASP A 216 5.08 6.38 -16.15
CA ASP A 216 5.41 7.79 -16.01
C ASP A 216 5.28 8.31 -14.56
N GLY A 217 5.01 7.41 -13.62
CA GLY A 217 4.99 7.65 -12.18
C GLY A 217 6.38 7.55 -11.53
N ALA A 218 6.43 7.16 -10.25
CA ALA A 218 7.67 6.85 -9.56
C ALA A 218 8.33 5.59 -10.14
N ASP A 219 9.66 5.57 -10.19
CA ASP A 219 10.43 4.44 -10.75
C ASP A 219 10.70 3.37 -9.68
N PHE A 220 10.78 3.80 -8.40
CA PHE A 220 11.06 2.95 -7.26
C PHE A 220 10.21 3.32 -6.06
#